data_0fd871f837979166500fe02848afb666
#
_entry.id   0fd871f837979166500fe02848afb666
#
_cell.length_a   1.000
_cell.length_b   1.000
_cell.length_c   1.000
_cell.angle_alpha   90.00
_cell.angle_beta   90.00
_cell.angle_gamma   90.00
#
_symmetry.space_group_name_H-M   'P 1'
#
loop_
_entity.id
_entity.type
_entity.pdbx_description
1 polymer ?
#
loop_
_entity_poly.entity_id
_entity_poly.type
_entity_poly.pdbx_seq_one_letter_code
_entity_poly.pdbx_strand_id
1 'polypeptide(L)'
;GAQFFIIMVCMLFIFQVINIIIVRVCGPENVTAYNIAYKYFNILNMAMMIIVTPFWSACADAYTKKDFLWMKNVIEKMEMIWKLSICVLIIMILVSSTFYDIWVGDSVKISLSLSVMVGVYILVQNLCGIYIYMINGTSKIRLQLVVYLVSAFISVPTMYFLCSKYGITVMLLVPISVCLIQAFVAKKQLTKIIRGTASGIWIK
;
A
#
# COMPACT_ATOMS: atom_id res chain seq x y z
N GLY A 1 9.67 0.50 19.14
CA GLY A 1 10.09 -0.76 19.73
C GLY A 1 9.43 -2.00 19.16
N ALA A 2 9.10 -2.98 20.03
CA ALA A 2 8.62 -4.31 19.61
C ALA A 2 7.39 -4.31 18.69
N GLN A 3 6.44 -3.40 18.91
CA GLN A 3 5.25 -3.31 18.07
C GLN A 3 5.57 -2.96 16.61
N PHE A 4 6.49 -2.03 16.36
CA PHE A 4 6.97 -1.72 15.00
C PHE A 4 7.63 -2.92 14.34
N PHE A 5 8.45 -3.65 15.08
CA PHE A 5 9.10 -4.86 14.56
C PHE A 5 8.06 -5.90 14.13
N ILE A 6 7.04 -6.15 14.95
CA ILE A 6 5.97 -7.10 14.62
C ILE A 6 5.19 -6.63 13.38
N ILE A 7 4.88 -5.32 13.28
CA ILE A 7 4.23 -4.75 12.09
C ILE A 7 5.08 -5.00 10.83
N MET A 8 6.38 -4.75 10.90
CA MET A 8 7.31 -4.99 9.76
C MET A 8 7.34 -6.45 9.35
N VAL A 9 7.38 -7.38 10.31
CA VAL A 9 7.32 -8.82 10.04
C VAL A 9 5.99 -9.19 9.36
N CYS A 10 4.85 -8.71 9.87
CA CYS A 10 3.55 -8.95 9.24
C CYS A 10 3.49 -8.40 7.80
N MET A 11 4.03 -7.20 7.56
CA MET A 11 4.11 -6.63 6.22
C MET A 11 4.97 -7.48 5.28
N LEU A 12 6.10 -8.00 5.75
CA LEU A 12 6.92 -8.94 4.97
C LEU A 12 6.12 -10.18 4.59
N PHE A 13 5.39 -10.78 5.53
CA PHE A 13 4.54 -11.95 5.26
C PHE A 13 3.42 -11.65 4.26
N ILE A 14 2.81 -10.48 4.32
CA ILE A 14 1.69 -10.13 3.42
C ILE A 14 2.20 -9.81 2.01
N PHE A 15 3.25 -9.00 1.89
CA PHE A 15 3.63 -8.40 0.60
C PHE A 15 4.77 -9.14 -0.10
N GLN A 16 5.72 -9.76 0.61
CA GLN A 16 6.82 -10.50 -0.01
C GLN A 16 6.45 -11.93 -0.41
N VAL A 17 5.48 -12.53 0.28
CA VAL A 17 4.98 -13.88 -0.04
C VAL A 17 4.28 -13.93 -1.42
N ILE A 18 3.85 -12.80 -1.98
CA ILE A 18 3.24 -12.72 -3.31
C ILE A 18 4.09 -13.42 -4.36
N ASN A 19 5.39 -13.11 -4.42
CA ASN A 19 6.32 -13.72 -5.38
C ASN A 19 6.42 -15.24 -5.19
N ILE A 20 6.46 -15.72 -3.94
CA ILE A 20 6.56 -17.14 -3.62
C ILE A 20 5.31 -17.88 -4.08
N ILE A 21 4.12 -17.30 -3.87
CA ILE A 21 2.86 -17.89 -4.30
C ILE A 21 2.79 -17.96 -5.83
N ILE A 22 3.16 -16.88 -6.53
CA ILE A 22 3.13 -16.86 -7.99
C ILE A 22 4.08 -17.93 -8.56
N VAL A 23 5.32 -18.03 -8.06
CA VAL A 23 6.27 -19.06 -8.53
C VAL A 23 5.70 -20.45 -8.37
N ARG A 24 5.14 -20.76 -7.19
CA ARG A 24 4.64 -22.10 -6.87
C ARG A 24 3.38 -22.49 -7.63
N VAL A 25 2.52 -21.53 -7.92
CA VAL A 25 1.19 -21.79 -8.48
C VAL A 25 1.15 -21.56 -9.99
N CYS A 26 1.79 -20.48 -10.46
CA CYS A 26 1.70 -20.03 -11.86
C CYS A 26 3.01 -20.18 -12.63
N GLY A 27 4.11 -20.54 -11.95
CA GLY A 27 5.42 -20.72 -12.56
C GLY A 27 6.28 -19.46 -12.64
N PRO A 28 7.58 -19.60 -12.96
CA PRO A 28 8.59 -18.53 -12.93
C PRO A 28 8.35 -17.43 -13.99
N GLU A 29 7.79 -17.76 -15.14
CA GLU A 29 7.48 -16.79 -16.20
C GLU A 29 6.47 -15.73 -15.71
N ASN A 30 5.47 -16.18 -14.98
CA ASN A 30 4.43 -15.32 -14.42
C ASN A 30 4.95 -14.40 -13.30
N VAL A 31 5.94 -14.84 -12.52
CA VAL A 31 6.64 -13.97 -11.56
C VAL A 31 7.40 -12.87 -12.28
N THR A 32 8.04 -13.20 -13.39
CA THR A 32 8.76 -12.22 -14.19
C THR A 32 7.82 -11.15 -14.71
N ALA A 33 6.69 -11.54 -15.29
CA ALA A 33 5.65 -10.61 -15.77
C ALA A 33 5.12 -9.70 -14.64
N TYR A 34 4.81 -10.29 -13.47
CA TYR A 34 4.39 -9.53 -12.29
C TYR A 34 5.46 -8.53 -11.83
N ASN A 35 6.72 -8.96 -11.73
CA ASN A 35 7.80 -8.10 -11.25
C ASN A 35 8.12 -6.95 -12.21
N ILE A 36 8.02 -7.17 -13.52
CA ILE A 36 8.19 -6.10 -14.52
C ILE A 36 7.07 -5.05 -14.34
N ALA A 37 5.82 -5.49 -14.31
CA ALA A 37 4.69 -4.60 -14.07
C ALA A 37 4.83 -3.86 -12.72
N TYR A 38 5.20 -4.58 -11.66
CA TYR A 38 5.39 -3.98 -10.34
C TYR A 38 6.50 -2.92 -10.34
N LYS A 39 7.66 -3.20 -10.93
CA LYS A 39 8.76 -2.23 -11.02
C LYS A 39 8.35 -0.97 -11.80
N TYR A 40 7.61 -1.14 -12.88
CA TYR A 40 7.12 -0.02 -13.67
C TYR A 40 6.20 0.89 -12.85
N PHE A 41 5.14 0.35 -12.26
CA PHE A 41 4.20 1.15 -11.48
C PHE A 41 4.77 1.62 -10.13
N ASN A 42 5.77 0.93 -9.58
CA ASN A 42 6.42 1.33 -8.33
C ASN A 42 7.15 2.68 -8.41
N ILE A 43 7.43 3.19 -9.62
CA ILE A 43 7.92 4.56 -9.82
C ILE A 43 6.96 5.57 -9.18
N LEU A 44 5.65 5.34 -9.30
CA LEU A 44 4.63 6.18 -8.68
C LEU A 44 4.70 6.12 -7.14
N ASN A 45 4.95 4.94 -6.59
CA ASN A 45 5.15 4.77 -5.14
C ASN A 45 6.43 5.47 -4.68
N MET A 46 7.53 5.36 -5.41
CA MET A 46 8.79 6.07 -5.09
C MET A 46 8.59 7.59 -5.05
N ALA A 47 7.88 8.16 -6.04
CA ALA A 47 7.58 9.58 -6.07
C ALA A 47 6.73 10.00 -4.85
N MET A 48 5.71 9.21 -4.49
CA MET A 48 4.89 9.47 -3.30
C MET A 48 5.71 9.37 -2.01
N MET A 49 6.60 8.40 -1.88
CA MET A 49 7.44 8.23 -0.68
C MET A 49 8.40 9.40 -0.46
N ILE A 50 8.98 9.95 -1.52
CA ILE A 50 9.82 11.16 -1.43
C ILE A 50 9.03 12.31 -0.79
N ILE A 51 7.76 12.45 -1.16
CA ILE A 51 6.89 13.52 -0.63
C ILE A 51 6.44 13.21 0.80
N VAL A 52 5.99 11.99 1.09
CA VAL A 52 5.33 11.63 2.36
C VAL A 52 6.31 11.42 3.51
N THR A 53 7.51 10.88 3.23
CA THR A 53 8.48 10.51 4.28
C THR A 53 8.87 11.66 5.21
N PRO A 54 9.16 12.89 4.75
CA PRO A 54 9.49 14.01 5.63
C PRO A 54 8.37 14.38 6.60
N PHE A 55 7.12 14.11 6.21
CA PHE A 55 5.97 14.45 7.04
C PHE A 55 5.79 13.53 8.26
N TRP A 56 6.47 12.40 8.32
CA TRP A 56 6.45 11.56 9.54
C TRP A 56 6.99 12.33 10.75
N SER A 57 8.21 12.87 10.64
CA SER A 57 8.83 13.63 11.73
C SER A 57 8.08 14.93 12.02
N ALA A 58 7.63 15.64 10.98
CA ALA A 58 6.84 16.87 11.13
C ALA A 58 5.48 16.58 11.82
N CYS A 59 4.86 15.43 11.53
CA CYS A 59 3.62 15.01 12.20
C CYS A 59 3.86 14.69 13.69
N ALA A 60 5.00 14.09 14.04
CA ALA A 60 5.36 13.82 15.44
C ALA A 60 5.52 15.12 16.23
N ASP A 61 6.18 16.12 15.64
CA ASP A 61 6.32 17.45 16.24
C ASP A 61 4.96 18.16 16.40
N ALA A 62 4.15 18.19 15.33
CA ALA A 62 2.82 18.79 15.36
C ALA A 62 1.89 18.11 16.40
N TYR A 63 1.95 16.78 16.49
CA TYR A 63 1.18 16.03 17.46
C TYR A 63 1.58 16.39 18.91
N THR A 64 2.89 16.51 19.20
CA THR A 64 3.42 16.91 20.50
C THR A 64 2.99 18.32 20.88
N LYS A 65 2.98 19.24 19.91
CA LYS A 65 2.53 20.63 20.07
C LYS A 65 1.01 20.78 20.07
N LYS A 66 0.26 19.69 19.82
CA LYS A 66 -1.21 19.69 19.64
C LYS A 66 -1.69 20.56 18.47
N ASP A 67 -0.86 20.74 17.46
CA ASP A 67 -1.23 21.46 16.23
C ASP A 67 -2.03 20.56 15.29
N PHE A 68 -3.27 20.26 15.71
CA PHE A 68 -4.18 19.40 14.95
C PHE A 68 -4.67 20.04 13.66
N LEU A 69 -4.66 21.38 13.59
CA LEU A 69 -5.01 22.08 12.35
C LEU A 69 -3.98 21.83 11.27
N TRP A 70 -2.70 21.91 11.61
CA TRP A 70 -1.61 21.60 10.71
C TRP A 70 -1.70 20.16 10.22
N MET A 71 -1.91 19.20 11.14
CA MET A 71 -2.07 17.79 10.78
C MET A 71 -3.19 17.55 9.78
N LYS A 72 -4.37 18.19 10.00
CA LYS A 72 -5.51 18.12 9.09
C LYS A 72 -5.15 18.66 7.70
N ASN A 73 -4.57 19.86 7.65
CA ASN A 73 -4.21 20.51 6.38
C ASN A 73 -3.19 19.70 5.57
N VAL A 74 -2.23 19.07 6.25
CA VAL A 74 -1.24 18.21 5.58
C VAL A 74 -1.91 16.97 5.01
N ILE A 75 -2.79 16.29 5.76
CA ILE A 75 -3.52 15.12 5.26
C ILE A 75 -4.33 15.48 4.02
N GLU A 76 -5.07 16.59 4.03
CA GLU A 76 -5.87 17.05 2.89
C GLU A 76 -5.00 17.34 1.66
N LYS A 77 -3.82 17.95 1.83
CA LYS A 77 -2.85 18.16 0.75
C LYS A 77 -2.30 16.85 0.20
N MET A 78 -1.97 15.89 1.06
CA MET A 78 -1.48 14.57 0.62
C MET A 78 -2.56 13.80 -0.13
N GLU A 79 -3.82 13.85 0.32
CA GLU A 79 -4.96 13.27 -0.39
C GLU A 79 -5.17 13.92 -1.77
N MET A 80 -4.94 15.24 -1.89
CA MET A 80 -5.00 15.93 -3.18
C MET A 80 -3.91 15.47 -4.14
N ILE A 81 -2.66 15.34 -3.66
CA ILE A 81 -1.55 14.80 -4.46
C ILE A 81 -1.85 13.35 -4.88
N TRP A 82 -2.39 12.54 -3.98
CA TRP A 82 -2.80 11.17 -4.29
C TRP A 82 -3.90 11.14 -5.37
N LYS A 83 -4.89 12.02 -5.31
CA LYS A 83 -5.91 12.13 -6.37
C LYS A 83 -5.29 12.50 -7.73
N LEU A 84 -4.31 13.40 -7.73
CA LEU A 84 -3.56 13.73 -8.95
C LEU A 84 -2.78 12.52 -9.49
N SER A 85 -2.26 11.67 -8.61
CA SER A 85 -1.55 10.45 -9.03
C SER A 85 -2.45 9.44 -9.76
N ILE A 86 -3.79 9.54 -9.63
CA ILE A 86 -4.73 8.74 -10.42
C ILE A 86 -4.61 9.06 -11.91
N CYS A 87 -4.50 10.35 -12.26
CA CYS A 87 -4.31 10.76 -13.66
C CYS A 87 -2.99 10.23 -14.21
N VAL A 88 -1.93 10.30 -13.42
CA VAL A 88 -0.61 9.74 -13.80
C VAL A 88 -0.71 8.23 -13.99
N LEU A 89 -1.39 7.51 -13.10
CA LEU A 89 -1.60 6.07 -13.21
C LEU A 89 -2.35 5.71 -14.51
N ILE A 90 -3.40 6.45 -14.87
CA ILE A 90 -4.15 6.20 -16.10
C ILE A 90 -3.21 6.33 -17.32
N ILE A 91 -2.40 7.39 -17.38
CA ILE A 91 -1.41 7.59 -18.44
C ILE A 91 -0.43 6.41 -18.47
N MET A 92 0.11 6.02 -17.31
CA MET A 92 1.03 4.88 -17.21
C MET A 92 0.39 3.58 -17.71
N ILE A 93 -0.89 3.32 -17.41
CA ILE A 93 -1.58 2.13 -17.91
C ILE A 93 -1.72 2.17 -19.44
N LEU A 94 -2.10 3.32 -20.00
CA LEU A 94 -2.28 3.46 -21.46
C LEU A 94 -0.97 3.26 -22.23
N VAL A 95 0.16 3.68 -21.66
CA VAL A 95 1.49 3.58 -22.30
C VAL A 95 2.21 2.27 -21.92
N SER A 96 1.70 1.49 -20.97
CA SER A 96 2.39 0.34 -20.39
C SER A 96 2.83 -0.71 -21.41
N SER A 97 1.99 -1.05 -22.37
CA SER A 97 2.32 -2.05 -23.42
C SER A 97 3.54 -1.61 -24.22
N THR A 98 3.50 -0.40 -24.76
CA THR A 98 4.62 0.16 -25.55
C THR A 98 5.90 0.25 -24.70
N PHE A 99 5.76 0.62 -23.44
CA PHE A 99 6.90 0.68 -22.54
C PHE A 99 7.54 -0.69 -22.28
N TYR A 100 6.73 -1.74 -22.10
CA TYR A 100 7.23 -3.11 -21.92
C TYR A 100 7.91 -3.62 -23.18
N ASP A 101 7.35 -3.36 -24.37
CA ASP A 101 7.94 -3.76 -25.65
C ASP A 101 9.33 -3.15 -25.85
N ILE A 102 9.52 -1.87 -25.44
CA ILE A 102 10.81 -1.18 -25.52
C ILE A 102 11.79 -1.68 -24.44
N TRP A 103 11.29 -1.95 -23.22
CA TRP A 103 12.16 -2.25 -22.07
C TRP A 103 12.60 -3.71 -22.01
N VAL A 104 11.69 -4.63 -22.32
CA VAL A 104 11.89 -6.08 -22.15
C VAL A 104 11.84 -6.83 -23.51
N GLY A 105 11.30 -6.20 -24.54
CA GLY A 105 11.07 -6.83 -25.83
C GLY A 105 9.99 -7.92 -25.78
N ASP A 106 9.95 -8.76 -26.79
CA ASP A 106 8.93 -9.81 -26.95
C ASP A 106 9.10 -11.02 -26.02
N SER A 107 10.12 -10.99 -25.14
CA SER A 107 10.47 -12.14 -24.31
C SER A 107 9.46 -12.43 -23.19
N VAL A 108 8.70 -11.43 -22.74
CA VAL A 108 7.69 -11.57 -21.65
C VAL A 108 6.42 -10.83 -22.02
N LYS A 109 5.32 -11.58 -22.17
CA LYS A 109 4.00 -10.98 -22.42
C LYS A 109 3.32 -10.60 -21.10
N ILE A 110 3.01 -9.32 -20.94
CA ILE A 110 2.32 -8.78 -19.77
C ILE A 110 0.92 -8.37 -20.17
N SER A 111 -0.10 -9.01 -19.57
CA SER A 111 -1.49 -8.69 -19.89
C SER A 111 -1.88 -7.31 -19.35
N LEU A 112 -2.76 -6.62 -20.08
CA LEU A 112 -3.31 -5.34 -19.62
C LEU A 112 -4.04 -5.48 -18.28
N SER A 113 -4.73 -6.61 -18.04
CA SER A 113 -5.41 -6.89 -16.77
C SER A 113 -4.44 -6.95 -15.59
N LEU A 114 -3.25 -7.56 -15.76
CA LEU A 114 -2.21 -7.58 -14.75
C LEU A 114 -1.67 -6.17 -14.50
N SER A 115 -1.40 -5.40 -15.55
CA SER A 115 -0.93 -4.01 -15.45
C SER A 115 -1.91 -3.13 -14.67
N VAL A 116 -3.21 -3.23 -15.00
CA VAL A 116 -4.26 -2.49 -14.29
C VAL A 116 -4.29 -2.87 -12.80
N MET A 117 -4.28 -4.17 -12.48
CA MET A 117 -4.36 -4.62 -11.09
C MET A 117 -3.13 -4.25 -10.28
N VAL A 118 -1.93 -4.33 -10.86
CA VAL A 118 -0.69 -3.87 -10.20
C VAL A 118 -0.72 -2.35 -10.01
N GLY A 119 -1.16 -1.59 -11.02
CA GLY A 119 -1.32 -0.15 -10.91
C GLY A 119 -2.30 0.26 -9.80
N VAL A 120 -3.47 -0.39 -9.73
CA VAL A 120 -4.46 -0.18 -8.66
C VAL A 120 -3.88 -0.55 -7.29
N TYR A 121 -3.15 -1.66 -7.22
CA TYR A 121 -2.47 -2.06 -5.98
C TYR A 121 -1.51 -0.97 -5.48
N ILE A 122 -0.64 -0.45 -6.34
CA ILE A 122 0.30 0.63 -5.99
C ILE A 122 -0.45 1.91 -5.58
N LEU A 123 -1.52 2.27 -6.29
CA LEU A 123 -2.33 3.44 -5.96
C LEU A 123 -2.95 3.34 -4.56
N VAL A 124 -3.52 2.18 -4.22
CA VAL A 124 -4.13 1.93 -2.91
C VAL A 124 -3.07 1.85 -1.82
N GLN A 125 -1.92 1.25 -2.11
CA GLN A 125 -0.77 1.21 -1.20
C GLN A 125 -0.28 2.63 -0.87
N ASN A 126 -0.22 3.53 -1.84
CA ASN A 126 0.14 4.94 -1.63
C ASN A 126 -0.86 5.65 -0.72
N LEU A 127 -2.17 5.43 -0.91
CA LEU A 127 -3.21 6.00 -0.03
C LEU A 127 -3.03 5.50 1.41
N CYS A 128 -2.83 4.19 1.56
CA CYS A 128 -2.56 3.58 2.85
C CYS A 128 -1.31 4.20 3.50
N GLY A 129 -0.24 4.37 2.74
CA GLY A 129 1.02 4.96 3.17
C GLY A 129 0.83 6.36 3.79
N ILE A 130 0.05 7.24 3.17
CA ILE A 130 -0.23 8.59 3.70
C ILE A 130 -0.72 8.51 5.14
N TYR A 131 -1.76 7.72 5.41
CA TYR A 131 -2.33 7.63 6.75
C TYR A 131 -1.43 6.90 7.74
N ILE A 132 -0.72 5.86 7.29
CA ILE A 132 0.21 5.10 8.13
C ILE A 132 1.38 5.97 8.60
N TYR A 133 1.97 6.78 7.70
CA TYR A 133 3.05 7.69 8.10
C TYR A 133 2.57 8.74 9.12
N MET A 134 1.36 9.25 8.96
CA MET A 134 0.77 10.18 9.94
C MET A 134 0.50 9.49 11.30
N ILE A 135 -0.04 8.26 11.31
CA ILE A 135 -0.24 7.48 12.55
C ILE A 135 1.10 7.18 13.21
N ASN A 136 2.11 6.77 12.44
CA ASN A 136 3.45 6.51 12.97
C ASN A 136 4.05 7.75 13.66
N GLY A 137 3.79 8.96 13.13
CA GLY A 137 4.16 10.20 13.77
C GLY A 137 3.51 10.40 15.16
N THR A 138 2.29 9.94 15.36
CA THR A 138 1.62 10.01 16.67
C THR A 138 2.07 8.93 17.66
N SER A 139 2.81 7.91 17.20
CA SER A 139 3.20 6.70 17.94
C SER A 139 2.01 5.86 18.46
N LYS A 140 0.80 6.10 17.97
CA LYS A 140 -0.41 5.35 18.35
C LYS A 140 -0.67 4.19 17.38
N ILE A 141 0.23 3.21 17.36
CA ILE A 141 0.32 2.15 16.35
C ILE A 141 -0.37 0.83 16.71
N ARG A 142 -0.99 0.74 17.89
CA ARG A 142 -1.58 -0.52 18.38
C ARG A 142 -2.70 -1.04 17.46
N LEU A 143 -3.54 -0.15 16.97
CA LEU A 143 -4.62 -0.53 16.06
C LEU A 143 -4.07 -1.01 14.70
N GLN A 144 -3.05 -0.33 14.19
CA GLN A 144 -2.31 -0.75 13.01
C GLN A 144 -1.72 -2.15 13.18
N LEU A 145 -1.11 -2.44 14.34
CA LEU A 145 -0.58 -3.74 14.68
C LEU A 145 -1.65 -4.84 14.61
N VAL A 146 -2.81 -4.60 15.22
CA VAL A 146 -3.91 -5.59 15.22
C VAL A 146 -4.38 -5.88 13.80
N VAL A 147 -4.57 -4.85 12.97
CA VAL A 147 -5.00 -5.03 11.58
C VAL A 147 -3.98 -5.85 10.79
N TYR A 148 -2.68 -5.53 10.88
CA TYR A 148 -1.66 -6.29 10.15
C TYR A 148 -1.49 -7.71 10.68
N LEU A 149 -1.59 -7.96 11.99
CA LEU A 149 -1.56 -9.31 12.55
C LEU A 149 -2.69 -10.18 11.98
N VAL A 150 -3.93 -9.71 12.08
CA VAL A 150 -5.09 -10.45 11.56
C VAL A 150 -4.95 -10.67 10.05
N SER A 151 -4.53 -9.62 9.32
CA SER A 151 -4.33 -9.70 7.87
C SER A 151 -3.23 -10.70 7.49
N ALA A 152 -2.13 -10.79 8.24
CA ALA A 152 -1.04 -11.72 7.93
C ALA A 152 -1.49 -13.18 7.99
N PHE A 153 -2.33 -13.55 8.97
CA PHE A 153 -2.85 -14.91 9.07
C PHE A 153 -3.84 -15.27 7.95
N ILE A 154 -4.68 -14.32 7.54
CA ILE A 154 -5.74 -14.56 6.56
C ILE A 154 -5.22 -14.44 5.13
N SER A 155 -4.30 -13.49 4.86
CA SER A 155 -3.88 -13.15 3.50
C SER A 155 -3.17 -14.29 2.77
N VAL A 156 -2.25 -14.99 3.44
CA VAL A 156 -1.44 -16.02 2.78
C VAL A 156 -2.28 -17.18 2.23
N PRO A 157 -3.15 -17.85 3.05
CA PRO A 157 -4.00 -18.92 2.53
C PRO A 157 -5.00 -18.42 1.49
N THR A 158 -5.54 -17.20 1.66
CA THR A 158 -6.49 -16.62 0.70
C THR A 158 -5.80 -16.30 -0.63
N MET A 159 -4.61 -15.72 -0.61
CA MET A 159 -3.81 -15.48 -1.83
C MET A 159 -3.49 -16.78 -2.56
N TYR A 160 -3.06 -17.83 -1.83
CA TYR A 160 -2.76 -19.12 -2.43
C TYR A 160 -4.00 -19.71 -3.12
N PHE A 161 -5.15 -19.73 -2.44
CA PHE A 161 -6.42 -20.21 -2.98
C PHE A 161 -6.87 -19.43 -4.22
N LEU A 162 -6.84 -18.09 -4.16
CA LEU A 162 -7.26 -17.26 -5.28
C LEU A 162 -6.30 -17.36 -6.46
N CYS A 163 -4.99 -17.45 -6.21
CA CYS A 163 -4.00 -17.62 -7.26
C CYS A 163 -4.18 -18.94 -7.99
N SER A 164 -4.41 -20.05 -7.26
CA SER A 164 -4.58 -21.38 -7.84
C SER A 164 -5.87 -21.53 -8.65
N LYS A 165 -6.93 -20.82 -8.28
CA LYS A 165 -8.24 -20.95 -8.92
C LYS A 165 -8.50 -19.89 -10.00
N TYR A 166 -8.02 -18.67 -9.81
CA TYR A 166 -8.37 -17.51 -10.64
C TYR A 166 -7.16 -16.75 -11.20
N GLY A 167 -5.94 -17.18 -10.84
CA GLY A 167 -4.71 -16.55 -11.30
C GLY A 167 -4.29 -15.29 -10.53
N ILE A 168 -3.18 -14.68 -10.99
CA ILE A 168 -2.47 -13.60 -10.29
C ILE A 168 -3.33 -12.34 -10.16
N THR A 169 -4.07 -12.00 -11.21
CA THR A 169 -4.88 -10.78 -11.26
C THR A 169 -5.91 -10.73 -10.12
N VAL A 170 -6.58 -11.85 -9.86
CA VAL A 170 -7.57 -11.95 -8.78
C VAL A 170 -6.89 -12.06 -7.41
N MET A 171 -5.76 -12.75 -7.33
CA MET A 171 -4.97 -12.83 -6.09
C MET A 171 -4.59 -11.45 -5.55
N LEU A 172 -4.27 -10.48 -6.42
CA LEU A 172 -3.89 -9.12 -6.02
C LEU A 172 -5.01 -8.34 -5.31
N LEU A 173 -6.25 -8.79 -5.40
CA LEU A 173 -7.33 -8.22 -4.58
C LEU A 173 -7.09 -8.37 -3.08
N VAL A 174 -6.33 -9.37 -2.65
CA VAL A 174 -6.04 -9.58 -1.23
C VAL A 174 -5.15 -8.46 -0.66
N PRO A 175 -3.95 -8.19 -1.19
CA PRO A 175 -3.12 -7.10 -0.69
C PRO A 175 -3.79 -5.72 -0.90
N ILE A 176 -4.58 -5.53 -1.96
CA ILE A 176 -5.42 -4.33 -2.15
C ILE A 176 -6.41 -4.17 -0.99
N SER A 177 -7.13 -5.24 -0.63
CA SER A 177 -8.10 -5.23 0.46
C SER A 177 -7.45 -4.92 1.81
N VAL A 178 -6.28 -5.51 2.09
CA VAL A 178 -5.51 -5.22 3.31
C VAL A 178 -5.14 -3.74 3.38
N CYS A 179 -4.63 -3.18 2.29
CA CYS A 179 -4.27 -1.76 2.22
C CYS A 179 -5.51 -0.85 2.38
N LEU A 180 -6.66 -1.20 1.80
CA LEU A 180 -7.91 -0.45 1.95
C LEU A 180 -8.42 -0.47 3.39
N ILE A 181 -8.45 -1.65 4.03
CA ILE A 181 -8.88 -1.79 5.43
C ILE A 181 -7.96 -0.94 6.32
N GLN A 182 -6.66 -1.07 6.13
CA GLN A 182 -5.68 -0.32 6.90
C GLN A 182 -5.80 1.19 6.69
N ALA A 183 -5.98 1.65 5.44
CA ALA A 183 -6.19 3.06 5.11
C ALA A 183 -7.47 3.60 5.77
N PHE A 184 -8.57 2.85 5.70
CA PHE A 184 -9.83 3.23 6.33
C PHE A 184 -9.72 3.35 7.86
N VAL A 185 -9.10 2.35 8.49
CA VAL A 185 -8.90 2.33 9.95
C VAL A 185 -7.99 3.47 10.38
N ALA A 186 -6.86 3.67 9.69
CA ALA A 186 -5.91 4.73 10.00
C ALA A 186 -6.51 6.13 9.79
N LYS A 187 -7.25 6.35 8.70
CA LYS A 187 -7.99 7.61 8.45
C LYS A 187 -8.99 7.90 9.58
N LYS A 188 -9.78 6.90 9.99
CA LYS A 188 -10.74 7.03 11.08
C LYS A 188 -10.05 7.33 12.42
N GLN A 189 -8.92 6.69 12.70
CA GLN A 189 -8.10 6.94 13.88
C GLN A 189 -7.57 8.37 13.89
N LEU A 190 -6.96 8.84 12.79
CA LEU A 190 -6.46 10.21 12.66
C LEU A 190 -7.57 11.24 12.86
N THR A 191 -8.74 11.01 12.25
CA THR A 191 -9.88 11.91 12.43
C THR A 191 -10.32 12.01 13.89
N LYS A 192 -10.33 10.90 14.63
CA LYS A 192 -10.66 10.91 16.07
C LYS A 192 -9.58 11.61 16.90
N ILE A 193 -8.31 11.42 16.57
CA ILE A 193 -7.18 12.10 17.23
C ILE A 193 -7.29 13.61 17.03
N ILE A 194 -7.46 14.05 15.80
CA ILE A 194 -7.57 15.48 15.43
C ILE A 194 -8.78 16.15 16.10
N ARG A 195 -9.90 15.43 16.24
CA ARG A 195 -11.10 15.94 16.92
C ARG A 195 -11.07 15.83 18.44
N GLY A 196 -10.03 15.24 19.01
CA GLY A 196 -9.93 15.01 20.46
C GLY A 196 -10.93 13.97 20.99
N THR A 197 -11.54 13.16 20.14
CA THR A 197 -12.54 12.13 20.48
C THR A 197 -11.95 10.71 20.52
N ALA A 198 -10.64 10.57 20.36
CA ALA A 198 -9.96 9.28 20.43
C ALA A 198 -9.97 8.74 21.87
N SER A 199 -10.41 7.48 22.06
CA SER A 199 -10.43 6.80 23.36
C SER A 199 -10.12 5.30 23.19
N GLY A 200 -9.75 4.61 24.26
CA GLY A 200 -9.51 3.18 24.27
C GLY A 200 -8.41 2.75 23.28
N ILE A 201 -8.72 1.84 22.35
CA ILE A 201 -7.76 1.33 21.37
C ILE A 201 -7.31 2.38 20.34
N TRP A 202 -8.09 3.45 20.15
CA TRP A 202 -7.80 4.50 19.16
C TRP A 202 -6.67 5.44 19.58
N ILE A 203 -6.30 5.45 20.88
CA ILE A 203 -5.27 6.34 21.44
C ILE A 203 -4.09 5.54 22.03
N LYS A 204 -4.08 4.23 21.93
CA LYS A 204 -3.02 3.35 22.46
C LYS A 204 -1.97 3.00 21.42
#